data_28e52e6d434c1e1780752d6023a89b8a
#
_entry.id   28e52e6d434c1e1780752d6023a89b8a
#
_cell.length_a   1.000
_cell.length_b   1.000
_cell.length_c   1.000
_cell.angle_alpha   90.00
_cell.angle_beta   90.00
_cell.angle_gamma   90.00
#
_symmetry.space_group_name_H-M   'P 1'
#
loop_
_entity.id
_entity.type
_entity.pdbx_description
1 polymer ?
#
loop_
_entity_poly.entity_id
_entity_poly.type
_entity_poly.pdbx_seq_one_letter_code
_entity_poly.pdbx_strand_id
1 'polypeptide(L)'
;MKSTLTIQIAFGIVIASLFSAFFAGAVVMGLGLSNPEEPQQTYTFISFIIGQGFMLVPLLWFLKSRKEPIAERLRIRFISSDIIVSTIYLSFEIIILSDELDRIIQVFLPAPDYILDLNGLLQPESITGFFLLFTAVVIVAPLGEELLFRGFLQQVLEKHWKDITKAVLVTALLFAVIHMNPYWFIQIYILGILLGFLAWKTNSVIPPLILHGINNGMAMFFSFTEIESNHIYIFNGHVAPWFIFFAVYAVLKGFKSINQIK
;
A
#
# COMPACT_ATOMS: atom_id res chain seq x y z
N MET A 1 -34.06 -3.58 13.75
CA MET A 1 -32.86 -2.78 14.13
C MET A 1 -31.66 -3.25 13.31
N LYS A 2 -31.08 -2.40 12.44
CA LYS A 2 -29.78 -2.73 11.86
C LYS A 2 -28.77 -2.76 13.01
N SER A 3 -28.14 -3.91 13.29
CA SER A 3 -27.11 -3.98 14.32
C SER A 3 -26.00 -2.98 13.94
N THR A 4 -25.60 -2.14 14.88
CA THR A 4 -24.52 -1.19 14.67
C THR A 4 -23.25 -1.97 14.32
N LEU A 5 -22.52 -1.52 13.29
CA LEU A 5 -21.23 -2.12 12.93
C LEU A 5 -20.25 -1.88 14.10
N THR A 6 -19.88 -2.92 14.80
CA THR A 6 -18.97 -2.84 15.96
C THR A 6 -17.50 -2.97 15.51
N ILE A 7 -16.57 -2.56 16.38
CA ILE A 7 -15.14 -2.72 16.14
C ILE A 7 -14.78 -4.19 15.95
N GLN A 8 -15.36 -5.11 16.77
CA GLN A 8 -15.11 -6.55 16.68
C GLN A 8 -15.53 -7.12 15.32
N ILE A 9 -16.68 -6.69 14.79
CA ILE A 9 -17.13 -7.10 13.46
C ILE A 9 -16.16 -6.57 12.39
N ALA A 10 -15.69 -5.33 12.51
CA ALA A 10 -14.75 -4.76 11.55
C ALA A 10 -13.43 -5.53 11.52
N PHE A 11 -12.86 -5.84 12.67
CA PHE A 11 -11.67 -6.69 12.78
C PHE A 11 -11.90 -8.10 12.23
N GLY A 12 -13.04 -8.72 12.54
CA GLY A 12 -13.42 -10.03 12.00
C GLY A 12 -13.47 -10.04 10.48
N ILE A 13 -13.99 -8.97 9.85
CA ILE A 13 -14.02 -8.82 8.40
C ILE A 13 -12.59 -8.66 7.83
N VAL A 14 -11.74 -7.86 8.47
CA VAL A 14 -10.35 -7.72 8.04
C VAL A 14 -9.62 -9.06 8.09
N ILE A 15 -9.75 -9.80 9.18
CA ILE A 15 -9.15 -11.13 9.32
C ILE A 15 -9.69 -12.09 8.25
N ALA A 16 -11.00 -12.12 8.02
CA ALA A 16 -11.61 -12.95 6.98
C ALA A 16 -11.13 -12.56 5.58
N SER A 17 -10.94 -11.25 5.32
CA SER A 17 -10.43 -10.73 4.06
C SER A 17 -8.98 -11.16 3.81
N LEU A 18 -8.12 -11.05 4.82
CA LEU A 18 -6.73 -11.51 4.74
C LEU A 18 -6.65 -13.02 4.54
N PHE A 19 -7.45 -13.79 5.30
CA PHE A 19 -7.50 -15.24 5.12
C PHE A 19 -7.97 -15.63 3.72
N SER A 20 -8.99 -14.95 3.19
CA SER A 20 -9.49 -15.16 1.81
C SER A 20 -8.41 -14.89 0.77
N ALA A 21 -7.63 -13.82 0.95
CA ALA A 21 -6.52 -13.48 0.06
C ALA A 21 -5.44 -14.56 0.05
N PHE A 22 -4.96 -14.95 1.24
CA PHE A 22 -3.95 -16.01 1.39
C PHE A 22 -4.41 -17.36 0.85
N PHE A 23 -5.66 -17.73 1.15
CA PHE A 23 -6.22 -19.00 0.69
C PHE A 23 -6.33 -19.05 -0.84
N ALA A 24 -6.88 -18.00 -1.46
CA ALA A 24 -7.01 -17.93 -2.90
C ALA A 24 -5.64 -17.93 -3.62
N GLY A 25 -4.68 -17.15 -3.10
CA GLY A 25 -3.31 -17.15 -3.60
C GLY A 25 -2.63 -18.51 -3.48
N ALA A 26 -2.78 -19.18 -2.32
CA ALA A 26 -2.21 -20.51 -2.08
C ALA A 26 -2.79 -21.58 -3.02
N VAL A 27 -4.09 -21.51 -3.34
CA VAL A 27 -4.70 -22.42 -4.32
C VAL A 27 -4.06 -22.26 -5.70
N VAL A 28 -3.87 -21.02 -6.16
CA VAL A 28 -3.24 -20.75 -7.47
C VAL A 28 -1.78 -21.20 -7.47
N MET A 29 -1.03 -20.96 -6.39
CA MET A 29 0.35 -21.44 -6.23
C MET A 29 0.41 -22.98 -6.29
N GLY A 30 -0.51 -23.67 -5.61
CA GLY A 30 -0.59 -25.13 -5.61
C GLY A 30 -0.84 -25.70 -7.01
N LEU A 31 -1.66 -25.01 -7.83
CA LEU A 31 -1.86 -25.38 -9.24
C LEU A 31 -0.56 -25.21 -10.04
N GLY A 32 0.22 -24.15 -9.80
CA GLY A 32 1.52 -23.97 -10.43
C GLY A 32 2.50 -25.09 -10.09
N LEU A 33 2.60 -25.47 -8.81
CA LEU A 33 3.46 -26.57 -8.39
C LEU A 33 3.08 -27.93 -8.99
N SER A 34 1.80 -28.10 -9.35
CA SER A 34 1.30 -29.30 -10.03
C SER A 34 1.57 -29.32 -11.53
N ASN A 35 2.05 -28.23 -12.12
CA ASN A 35 2.35 -28.08 -13.55
C ASN A 35 3.81 -27.57 -13.74
N PRO A 36 4.82 -28.39 -13.48
CA PRO A 36 6.22 -27.99 -13.49
C PRO A 36 6.75 -27.58 -14.87
N GLU A 37 6.04 -27.90 -15.95
CA GLU A 37 6.40 -27.52 -17.33
C GLU A 37 6.11 -26.03 -17.62
N GLU A 38 5.24 -25.40 -16.82
CA GLU A 38 4.88 -23.99 -16.97
C GLU A 38 5.80 -23.11 -16.10
N PRO A 39 6.04 -21.83 -16.50
CA PRO A 39 6.86 -20.92 -15.72
C PRO A 39 6.25 -20.67 -14.33
N GLN A 40 6.94 -21.11 -13.28
CA GLN A 40 6.49 -20.95 -11.88
C GLN A 40 6.25 -19.48 -11.51
N GLN A 41 7.03 -18.57 -12.09
CA GLN A 41 6.89 -17.14 -11.90
C GLN A 41 5.52 -16.61 -12.36
N THR A 42 4.97 -17.15 -13.44
CA THR A 42 3.63 -16.80 -13.94
C THR A 42 2.56 -17.11 -12.89
N TYR A 43 2.60 -18.31 -12.30
CA TYR A 43 1.67 -18.69 -11.22
C TYR A 43 1.87 -17.82 -9.96
N THR A 44 3.10 -17.47 -9.63
CA THR A 44 3.39 -16.55 -8.52
C THR A 44 2.70 -15.22 -8.71
N PHE A 45 2.84 -14.58 -9.87
CA PHE A 45 2.24 -13.28 -10.12
C PHE A 45 0.71 -13.33 -10.26
N ILE A 46 0.17 -14.40 -10.88
CA ILE A 46 -1.27 -14.63 -10.92
C ILE A 46 -1.81 -14.89 -9.50
N SER A 47 -1.08 -15.62 -8.65
CA SER A 47 -1.48 -15.86 -7.26
C SER A 47 -1.60 -14.56 -6.46
N PHE A 48 -0.71 -13.59 -6.70
CA PHE A 48 -0.82 -12.25 -6.09
C PHE A 48 -2.06 -11.51 -6.59
N ILE A 49 -2.30 -11.48 -7.90
CA ILE A 49 -3.49 -10.80 -8.46
C ILE A 49 -4.78 -11.41 -7.88
N ILE A 50 -4.89 -12.74 -7.90
CA ILE A 50 -6.07 -13.45 -7.40
C ILE A 50 -6.22 -13.29 -5.89
N GLY A 51 -5.13 -13.47 -5.13
CA GLY A 51 -5.12 -13.27 -3.68
C GLY A 51 -5.59 -11.86 -3.29
N GLN A 52 -4.99 -10.83 -3.86
CA GLN A 52 -5.37 -9.45 -3.59
C GLN A 52 -6.81 -9.13 -4.02
N GLY A 53 -7.27 -9.68 -5.15
CA GLY A 53 -8.67 -9.55 -5.57
C GLY A 53 -9.63 -10.20 -4.57
N PHE A 54 -9.30 -11.39 -4.07
CA PHE A 54 -10.11 -12.11 -3.08
C PHE A 54 -10.11 -11.46 -1.70
N MET A 55 -9.16 -10.60 -1.39
CA MET A 55 -9.17 -9.79 -0.17
C MET A 55 -10.47 -8.98 -0.01
N LEU A 56 -11.05 -8.51 -1.10
CA LEU A 56 -12.28 -7.72 -1.04
C LEU A 56 -13.56 -8.55 -0.95
N VAL A 57 -13.51 -9.85 -1.23
CA VAL A 57 -14.72 -10.70 -1.30
C VAL A 57 -15.49 -10.73 0.03
N PRO A 58 -14.90 -11.02 1.19
CA PRO A 58 -15.63 -11.02 2.46
C PRO A 58 -16.20 -9.65 2.82
N LEU A 59 -15.45 -8.58 2.59
CA LEU A 59 -15.89 -7.21 2.82
C LEU A 59 -17.10 -6.83 1.96
N LEU A 60 -17.02 -7.06 0.65
CA LEU A 60 -18.09 -6.73 -0.29
C LEU A 60 -19.34 -7.59 -0.03
N TRP A 61 -19.15 -8.88 0.25
CA TRP A 61 -20.25 -9.76 0.62
C TRP A 61 -20.96 -9.29 1.90
N PHE A 62 -20.21 -8.91 2.94
CA PHE A 62 -20.75 -8.37 4.17
C PHE A 62 -21.55 -7.08 3.93
N LEU A 63 -20.99 -6.11 3.22
CA LEU A 63 -21.67 -4.85 2.94
C LEU A 63 -22.94 -5.08 2.09
N LYS A 64 -22.86 -5.93 1.08
CA LYS A 64 -24.00 -6.26 0.21
C LYS A 64 -25.12 -6.98 0.97
N SER A 65 -24.76 -7.99 1.80
CA SER A 65 -25.75 -8.76 2.60
C SER A 65 -26.51 -7.87 3.57
N ARG A 66 -25.87 -6.80 4.07
CA ARG A 66 -26.48 -5.82 4.97
C ARG A 66 -27.15 -4.64 4.24
N LYS A 67 -27.12 -4.63 2.92
CA LYS A 67 -27.63 -3.54 2.08
C LYS A 67 -27.02 -2.20 2.49
N GLU A 68 -25.72 -2.17 2.81
CA GLU A 68 -24.99 -0.94 3.13
C GLU A 68 -24.58 -0.23 1.83
N PRO A 69 -24.51 1.11 1.83
CA PRO A 69 -24.06 1.88 0.67
C PRO A 69 -22.55 1.72 0.48
N ILE A 70 -22.15 0.84 -0.44
CA ILE A 70 -20.75 0.41 -0.63
C ILE A 70 -19.82 1.61 -0.87
N ALA A 71 -20.17 2.50 -1.78
CA ALA A 71 -19.33 3.65 -2.10
C ALA A 71 -19.08 4.56 -0.89
N GLU A 72 -20.09 4.79 -0.06
CA GLU A 72 -19.96 5.60 1.15
C GLU A 72 -19.17 4.87 2.23
N ARG A 73 -19.40 3.55 2.39
CA ARG A 73 -18.72 2.71 3.38
C ARG A 73 -17.25 2.45 3.07
N LEU A 74 -16.85 2.63 1.81
CA LEU A 74 -15.48 2.46 1.35
C LEU A 74 -14.81 3.80 0.96
N ARG A 75 -15.43 4.94 1.29
CA ARG A 75 -14.92 6.27 0.91
C ARG A 75 -14.62 6.41 -0.59
N ILE A 76 -15.39 5.72 -1.45
CA ILE A 76 -15.27 5.86 -2.89
C ILE A 76 -15.97 7.16 -3.29
N ARG A 77 -15.21 8.25 -3.30
CA ARG A 77 -15.71 9.60 -3.63
C ARG A 77 -14.77 10.25 -4.61
N PHE A 78 -15.34 10.89 -5.64
CA PHE A 78 -14.56 11.70 -6.57
C PHE A 78 -14.01 12.93 -5.84
N ILE A 79 -12.83 13.33 -6.25
CA ILE A 79 -12.08 14.48 -5.75
C ILE A 79 -11.77 15.41 -6.91
N SER A 80 -11.44 16.68 -6.62
CA SER A 80 -11.05 17.63 -7.67
C SER A 80 -9.73 17.25 -8.31
N SER A 81 -9.54 17.67 -9.57
CA SER A 81 -8.26 17.51 -10.28
C SER A 81 -7.08 18.09 -9.53
N ASP A 82 -7.28 19.20 -8.83
CA ASP A 82 -6.23 19.86 -8.05
C ASP A 82 -5.73 18.96 -6.91
N ILE A 83 -6.62 18.20 -6.27
CA ILE A 83 -6.24 17.22 -5.22
C ILE A 83 -5.47 16.06 -5.87
N ILE A 84 -5.93 15.57 -7.03
CA ILE A 84 -5.22 14.51 -7.77
C ILE A 84 -3.79 14.94 -8.09
N VAL A 85 -3.64 16.10 -8.71
CA VAL A 85 -2.34 16.65 -9.12
C VAL A 85 -1.45 16.89 -7.89
N SER A 86 -1.98 17.49 -6.84
CA SER A 86 -1.23 17.70 -5.59
C SER A 86 -0.79 16.39 -4.95
N THR A 87 -1.63 15.34 -5.01
CA THR A 87 -1.28 14.01 -4.48
C THR A 87 -0.17 13.36 -5.31
N ILE A 88 -0.22 13.46 -6.64
CA ILE A 88 0.83 12.92 -7.52
C ILE A 88 2.17 13.59 -7.20
N TYR A 89 2.23 14.91 -7.11
CA TYR A 89 3.47 15.61 -6.72
C TYR A 89 3.94 15.16 -5.33
N LEU A 90 3.05 15.21 -4.33
CA LEU A 90 3.37 14.78 -2.97
C LEU A 90 3.92 13.34 -2.91
N SER A 91 3.46 12.46 -3.81
CA SER A 91 3.94 11.07 -3.86
C SER A 91 5.41 10.98 -4.20
N PHE A 92 5.89 11.74 -5.18
CA PHE A 92 7.30 11.72 -5.56
C PHE A 92 8.21 12.23 -4.44
N GLU A 93 7.82 13.30 -3.75
CA GLU A 93 8.60 13.83 -2.64
C GLU A 93 8.63 12.87 -1.45
N ILE A 94 7.50 12.23 -1.14
CA ILE A 94 7.44 11.21 -0.07
C ILE A 94 8.32 10.01 -0.41
N ILE A 95 8.37 9.59 -1.68
CA ILE A 95 9.21 8.46 -2.11
C ILE A 95 10.69 8.79 -1.91
N ILE A 96 11.14 10.00 -2.26
CA ILE A 96 12.52 10.44 -2.04
C ILE A 96 12.88 10.39 -0.55
N LEU A 97 11.99 10.87 0.32
CA LEU A 97 12.21 10.83 1.77
C LEU A 97 12.13 9.40 2.33
N SER A 98 11.30 8.55 1.74
CA SER A 98 11.16 7.14 2.10
C SER A 98 12.40 6.34 1.71
N ASP A 99 13.01 6.62 0.54
CA ASP A 99 14.28 6.01 0.13
C ASP A 99 15.41 6.39 1.09
N GLU A 100 15.55 7.65 1.46
CA GLU A 100 16.54 8.05 2.46
C GLU A 100 16.28 7.41 3.81
N LEU A 101 15.02 7.33 4.25
CA LEU A 101 14.66 6.65 5.49
C LEU A 101 15.05 5.17 5.47
N ASP A 102 14.82 4.48 4.35
CA ASP A 102 15.23 3.09 4.17
C ASP A 102 16.75 2.94 4.31
N ARG A 103 17.53 3.79 3.62
CA ARG A 103 19.00 3.81 3.72
C ARG A 103 19.48 4.00 5.15
N ILE A 104 18.87 4.92 5.89
CA ILE A 104 19.19 5.13 7.31
C ILE A 104 18.84 3.88 8.13
N ILE A 105 17.67 3.28 7.91
CA ILE A 105 17.26 2.07 8.63
C ILE A 105 18.21 0.91 8.33
N GLN A 106 18.62 0.72 7.07
CA GLN A 106 19.55 -0.34 6.66
C GLN A 106 20.94 -0.23 7.32
N VAL A 107 21.35 0.97 7.73
CA VAL A 107 22.60 1.13 8.54
C VAL A 107 22.46 0.47 9.91
N PHE A 108 21.29 0.56 10.55
CA PHE A 108 21.06 0.05 11.90
C PHE A 108 20.46 -1.37 11.91
N LEU A 109 19.68 -1.70 10.90
CA LEU A 109 18.97 -2.98 10.76
C LEU A 109 19.08 -3.46 9.30
N PRO A 110 20.26 -3.92 8.87
CA PRO A 110 20.45 -4.41 7.51
C PRO A 110 19.58 -5.64 7.24
N ALA A 111 18.90 -5.65 6.09
CA ALA A 111 18.16 -6.82 5.66
C ALA A 111 19.15 -7.96 5.33
N PRO A 112 18.94 -9.17 5.87
CA PRO A 112 19.82 -10.30 5.59
C PRO A 112 19.64 -10.81 4.15
N ASP A 113 20.67 -11.49 3.63
CA ASP A 113 20.75 -11.94 2.23
C ASP A 113 19.50 -12.73 1.79
N TYR A 114 18.93 -13.58 2.65
CA TYR A 114 17.73 -14.35 2.29
C TYR A 114 16.51 -13.48 2.00
N ILE A 115 16.41 -12.29 2.58
CA ILE A 115 15.35 -11.31 2.27
C ILE A 115 15.62 -10.65 0.91
N LEU A 116 16.90 -10.35 0.63
CA LEU A 116 17.31 -9.79 -0.66
C LEU A 116 17.13 -10.82 -1.78
N ASP A 117 17.43 -12.09 -1.53
CA ASP A 117 17.22 -13.20 -2.46
C ASP A 117 15.74 -13.41 -2.79
N LEU A 118 14.84 -13.27 -1.80
CA LEU A 118 13.40 -13.31 -2.05
C LEU A 118 12.93 -12.17 -2.98
N ASN A 119 13.50 -10.99 -2.86
CA ASN A 119 13.23 -9.89 -3.79
C ASN A 119 13.70 -10.23 -5.22
N GLY A 120 14.81 -10.93 -5.37
CA GLY A 120 15.30 -11.42 -6.66
C GLY A 120 14.31 -12.35 -7.36
N LEU A 121 13.57 -13.18 -6.61
CA LEU A 121 12.52 -14.05 -7.16
C LEU A 121 11.33 -13.29 -7.75
N LEU A 122 11.14 -12.03 -7.37
CA LEU A 122 10.10 -11.16 -7.89
C LEU A 122 10.53 -10.38 -9.15
N GLN A 123 11.76 -10.57 -9.63
CA GLN A 123 12.20 -9.95 -10.88
C GLN A 123 11.60 -10.70 -12.08
N PRO A 124 10.80 -10.03 -12.94
CA PRO A 124 10.14 -10.72 -14.05
C PRO A 124 11.14 -11.10 -15.14
N GLU A 125 11.09 -12.36 -15.55
CA GLU A 125 11.94 -12.92 -16.62
C GLU A 125 11.40 -12.64 -18.03
N SER A 126 10.20 -12.06 -18.14
CA SER A 126 9.52 -11.81 -19.40
C SER A 126 8.67 -10.54 -19.36
N ILE A 127 8.33 -10.01 -20.53
CA ILE A 127 7.43 -8.87 -20.65
C ILE A 127 6.03 -9.18 -20.08
N THR A 128 5.55 -10.39 -20.24
CA THR A 128 4.29 -10.86 -19.65
C THR A 128 4.38 -10.89 -18.13
N GLY A 129 5.47 -11.42 -17.58
CA GLY A 129 5.75 -11.41 -16.15
C GLY A 129 5.79 -9.99 -15.59
N PHE A 130 6.42 -9.05 -16.31
CA PHE A 130 6.43 -7.64 -15.93
C PHE A 130 5.01 -7.06 -15.81
N PHE A 131 4.17 -7.26 -16.80
CA PHE A 131 2.79 -6.73 -16.74
C PHE A 131 1.92 -7.42 -15.67
N LEU A 132 2.13 -8.72 -15.43
CA LEU A 132 1.47 -9.43 -14.33
C LEU A 132 1.90 -8.88 -12.97
N LEU A 133 3.20 -8.73 -12.74
CA LEU A 133 3.74 -8.16 -11.50
C LEU A 133 3.28 -6.70 -11.31
N PHE A 134 3.37 -5.87 -12.36
CA PHE A 134 2.89 -4.49 -12.32
C PHE A 134 1.41 -4.43 -11.94
N THR A 135 0.57 -5.25 -12.58
CA THR A 135 -0.86 -5.31 -12.27
C THR A 135 -1.10 -5.74 -10.82
N ALA A 136 -0.37 -6.74 -10.35
CA ALA A 136 -0.48 -7.24 -8.98
C ALA A 136 -0.13 -6.16 -7.95
N VAL A 137 1.07 -5.59 -8.09
CA VAL A 137 1.72 -4.79 -7.02
C VAL A 137 1.33 -3.31 -7.09
N VAL A 138 1.15 -2.78 -8.30
CA VAL A 138 0.89 -1.33 -8.49
C VAL A 138 -0.61 -1.01 -8.53
N ILE A 139 -1.43 -1.96 -8.97
CA ILE A 139 -2.86 -1.72 -9.17
C ILE A 139 -3.71 -2.50 -8.16
N VAL A 140 -3.65 -3.83 -8.19
CA VAL A 140 -4.62 -4.68 -7.48
C VAL A 140 -4.35 -4.68 -5.97
N ALA A 141 -3.09 -4.79 -5.54
CA ALA A 141 -2.75 -4.76 -4.13
C ALA A 141 -3.12 -3.41 -3.47
N PRO A 142 -2.68 -2.24 -4.00
CA PRO A 142 -3.10 -0.96 -3.45
C PRO A 142 -4.62 -0.78 -3.41
N LEU A 143 -5.34 -1.22 -4.47
CA LEU A 143 -6.80 -1.13 -4.51
C LEU A 143 -7.45 -1.94 -3.39
N GLY A 144 -7.04 -3.21 -3.23
CA GLY A 144 -7.56 -4.08 -2.18
C GLY A 144 -7.29 -3.55 -0.78
N GLU A 145 -6.06 -3.15 -0.55
CA GLU A 145 -5.58 -2.68 0.75
C GLU A 145 -6.18 -1.33 1.15
N GLU A 146 -6.21 -0.35 0.24
CA GLU A 146 -6.80 0.95 0.57
C GLU A 146 -8.31 0.87 0.81
N LEU A 147 -9.03 0.06 0.06
CA LEU A 147 -10.46 -0.15 0.31
C LEU A 147 -10.72 -0.86 1.66
N LEU A 148 -9.91 -1.86 2.00
CA LEU A 148 -10.06 -2.61 3.25
C LEU A 148 -9.64 -1.77 4.47
N PHE A 149 -8.46 -1.14 4.42
CA PHE A 149 -7.88 -0.42 5.56
C PHE A 149 -8.41 1.00 5.68
N ARG A 150 -8.30 1.83 4.64
CA ARG A 150 -8.68 3.26 4.69
C ARG A 150 -10.15 3.49 4.41
N GLY A 151 -10.68 2.74 3.45
CA GLY A 151 -12.10 2.78 3.11
C GLY A 151 -12.97 2.25 4.24
N PHE A 152 -12.66 1.06 4.76
CA PHE A 152 -13.52 0.38 5.72
C PHE A 152 -13.04 0.48 7.16
N LEU A 153 -11.90 -0.16 7.51
CA LEU A 153 -11.47 -0.30 8.92
C LEU A 153 -11.28 1.05 9.60
N GLN A 154 -10.46 1.93 9.01
CA GLN A 154 -10.18 3.24 9.58
C GLN A 154 -11.46 4.05 9.83
N GLN A 155 -12.40 4.03 8.88
CA GLN A 155 -13.68 4.72 9.02
C GLN A 155 -14.51 4.20 10.20
N VAL A 156 -14.47 2.90 10.45
CA VAL A 156 -15.16 2.30 11.60
C VAL A 156 -14.51 2.75 12.90
N LEU A 157 -13.17 2.73 12.97
CA LEU A 157 -12.42 3.16 14.14
C LEU A 157 -12.63 4.66 14.44
N GLU A 158 -12.57 5.52 13.43
CA GLU A 158 -12.85 6.96 13.57
C GLU A 158 -14.22 7.23 14.18
N LYS A 159 -15.25 6.54 13.69
CA LYS A 159 -16.63 6.71 14.17
C LYS A 159 -16.83 6.23 15.62
N HIS A 160 -16.13 5.14 16.01
CA HIS A 160 -16.28 4.57 17.34
C HIS A 160 -15.44 5.29 18.40
N TRP A 161 -14.20 5.59 18.09
CA TRP A 161 -13.29 6.23 19.05
C TRP A 161 -13.47 7.73 19.12
N LYS A 162 -14.00 8.36 18.06
CA LYS A 162 -14.06 9.82 17.92
C LYS A 162 -12.69 10.48 18.07
N ASP A 163 -11.66 9.71 17.80
CA ASP A 163 -10.24 10.09 17.84
C ASP A 163 -9.60 9.64 16.51
N ILE A 164 -9.40 10.61 15.65
CA ILE A 164 -8.88 10.40 14.30
C ILE A 164 -7.44 9.95 14.35
N THR A 165 -6.63 10.59 15.19
CA THR A 165 -5.20 10.25 15.32
C THR A 165 -5.04 8.79 15.74
N LYS A 166 -5.77 8.36 16.76
CA LYS A 166 -5.77 6.97 17.21
C LYS A 166 -6.22 6.00 16.11
N ALA A 167 -7.27 6.35 15.37
CA ALA A 167 -7.77 5.51 14.28
C ALA A 167 -6.75 5.35 13.16
N VAL A 168 -6.10 6.44 12.74
CA VAL A 168 -5.04 6.43 11.73
C VAL A 168 -3.84 5.61 12.21
N LEU A 169 -3.32 5.88 13.41
CA LEU A 169 -2.14 5.18 13.94
C LEU A 169 -2.38 3.67 14.09
N VAL A 170 -3.53 3.27 14.62
CA VAL A 170 -3.84 1.83 14.79
C VAL A 170 -4.05 1.15 13.43
N THR A 171 -4.73 1.81 12.49
CA THR A 171 -4.90 1.24 11.14
C THR A 171 -3.56 1.12 10.41
N ALA A 172 -2.68 2.12 10.53
CA ALA A 172 -1.33 2.08 9.97
C ALA A 172 -0.47 0.97 10.61
N LEU A 173 -0.58 0.77 11.93
CA LEU A 173 0.11 -0.30 12.62
C LEU A 173 -0.31 -1.68 12.11
N LEU A 174 -1.62 -1.92 12.00
CA LEU A 174 -2.13 -3.18 11.45
C LEU A 174 -1.69 -3.38 10.00
N PHE A 175 -1.71 -2.32 9.21
CA PHE A 175 -1.22 -2.33 7.83
C PHE A 175 0.26 -2.73 7.76
N ALA A 176 1.11 -2.19 8.63
CA ALA A 176 2.53 -2.57 8.68
C ALA A 176 2.73 -4.01 9.16
N VAL A 177 1.98 -4.45 10.18
CA VAL A 177 2.07 -5.81 10.73
C VAL A 177 1.74 -6.89 9.69
N ILE A 178 0.72 -6.68 8.85
CA ILE A 178 0.32 -7.70 7.85
C ILE A 178 1.36 -7.91 6.75
N HIS A 179 2.30 -6.99 6.55
CA HIS A 179 3.41 -7.16 5.61
C HIS A 179 4.48 -8.15 6.13
N MET A 180 4.44 -8.51 7.41
CA MET A 180 5.31 -9.52 8.05
C MET A 180 6.81 -9.31 7.75
N ASN A 181 7.22 -8.09 7.48
CA ASN A 181 8.60 -7.75 7.18
C ASN A 181 9.16 -6.75 8.20
N PRO A 182 10.00 -7.19 9.15
CA PRO A 182 10.52 -6.34 10.21
C PRO A 182 11.50 -5.26 9.69
N TYR A 183 12.17 -5.49 8.56
CA TYR A 183 13.18 -4.58 8.01
C TYR A 183 12.57 -3.32 7.40
N TRP A 184 11.38 -3.43 6.81
CA TRP A 184 10.62 -2.31 6.26
C TRP A 184 9.43 -1.88 7.13
N PHE A 185 9.30 -2.45 8.33
CA PHE A 185 8.15 -2.19 9.20
C PHE A 185 7.96 -0.69 9.51
N ILE A 186 9.04 0.02 9.87
CA ILE A 186 9.00 1.45 10.21
C ILE A 186 8.57 2.26 8.98
N GLN A 187 9.15 1.97 7.83
CA GLN A 187 8.85 2.64 6.57
C GLN A 187 7.38 2.44 6.16
N ILE A 188 6.89 1.19 6.20
CA ILE A 188 5.50 0.84 5.89
C ILE A 188 4.54 1.49 6.90
N TYR A 189 4.92 1.55 8.17
CA TYR A 189 4.11 2.20 9.20
C TYR A 189 3.96 3.70 8.94
N ILE A 190 5.05 4.40 8.64
CA ILE A 190 5.04 5.84 8.31
C ILE A 190 4.22 6.09 7.04
N LEU A 191 4.44 5.30 5.99
CA LEU A 191 3.60 5.35 4.79
C LEU A 191 2.13 5.14 5.14
N GLY A 192 1.85 4.15 5.98
CA GLY A 192 0.50 3.84 6.48
C GLY A 192 -0.20 5.02 7.15
N ILE A 193 0.54 5.80 7.94
CA ILE A 193 0.04 7.03 8.58
C ILE A 193 -0.31 8.09 7.53
N LEU A 194 0.57 8.30 6.54
CA LEU A 194 0.34 9.26 5.46
C LEU A 194 -0.89 8.91 4.63
N LEU A 195 -1.04 7.63 4.24
CA LEU A 195 -2.19 7.12 3.53
C LEU A 195 -3.48 7.32 4.35
N GLY A 196 -3.43 7.01 5.64
CA GLY A 196 -4.56 7.21 6.56
C GLY A 196 -4.94 8.68 6.74
N PHE A 197 -3.95 9.57 6.84
CA PHE A 197 -4.18 11.01 6.88
C PHE A 197 -4.86 11.51 5.59
N LEU A 198 -4.38 11.12 4.42
CA LEU A 198 -4.96 11.50 3.13
C LEU A 198 -6.42 11.03 3.02
N ALA A 199 -6.69 9.77 3.38
CA ALA A 199 -8.05 9.22 3.35
C ALA A 199 -9.01 9.97 4.27
N TRP A 200 -8.55 10.32 5.49
CA TRP A 200 -9.34 11.10 6.42
C TRP A 200 -9.57 12.53 5.92
N LYS A 201 -8.50 13.22 5.53
CA LYS A 201 -8.55 14.64 5.16
C LYS A 201 -9.40 14.89 3.93
N THR A 202 -9.33 14.00 2.93
CA THR A 202 -10.10 14.12 1.68
C THR A 202 -11.45 13.39 1.72
N ASN A 203 -11.66 12.58 2.77
CA ASN A 203 -12.79 11.65 2.87
C ASN A 203 -12.96 10.79 1.62
N SER A 204 -11.83 10.41 1.00
CA SER A 204 -11.75 9.62 -0.24
C SER A 204 -10.57 8.66 -0.17
N VAL A 205 -10.72 7.46 -0.74
CA VAL A 205 -9.62 6.49 -0.92
C VAL A 205 -8.77 6.78 -2.16
N ILE A 206 -9.18 7.71 -3.02
CA ILE A 206 -8.46 8.01 -4.27
C ILE A 206 -7.05 8.58 -3.99
N PRO A 207 -6.85 9.59 -3.13
CA PRO A 207 -5.51 10.09 -2.84
C PRO A 207 -4.57 9.04 -2.24
N PRO A 208 -4.94 8.29 -1.19
CA PRO A 208 -4.05 7.24 -0.70
C PRO A 208 -3.80 6.15 -1.75
N LEU A 209 -4.78 5.78 -2.58
CA LEU A 209 -4.59 4.83 -3.67
C LEU A 209 -3.54 5.32 -4.70
N ILE A 210 -3.58 6.60 -5.06
CA ILE A 210 -2.59 7.22 -5.97
C ILE A 210 -1.20 7.17 -5.34
N LEU A 211 -1.06 7.65 -4.10
CA LEU A 211 0.23 7.64 -3.40
C LEU A 211 0.78 6.23 -3.26
N HIS A 212 -0.04 5.27 -2.84
CA HIS A 212 0.36 3.88 -2.65
C HIS A 212 0.77 3.23 -3.98
N GLY A 213 -0.04 3.39 -5.05
CA GLY A 213 0.29 2.85 -6.36
C GLY A 213 1.59 3.45 -6.94
N ILE A 214 1.79 4.77 -6.81
CA ILE A 214 3.04 5.43 -7.24
C ILE A 214 4.22 4.93 -6.39
N ASN A 215 4.08 4.80 -5.08
CA ASN A 215 5.12 4.26 -4.20
C ASN A 215 5.56 2.86 -4.64
N ASN A 216 4.61 1.95 -4.84
CA ASN A 216 4.91 0.60 -5.27
C ASN A 216 5.48 0.55 -6.69
N GLY A 217 4.97 1.40 -7.60
CA GLY A 217 5.50 1.52 -8.95
C GLY A 217 6.94 2.03 -8.99
N MET A 218 7.28 2.99 -8.14
CA MET A 218 8.66 3.49 -8.03
C MET A 218 9.59 2.49 -7.36
N ALA A 219 9.15 1.79 -6.31
CA ALA A 219 9.91 0.69 -5.71
C ALA A 219 10.21 -0.41 -6.75
N MET A 220 9.20 -0.78 -7.55
CA MET A 220 9.39 -1.70 -8.67
C MET A 220 10.35 -1.15 -9.72
N PHE A 221 10.25 0.13 -10.09
CA PHE A 221 11.17 0.77 -11.04
C PHE A 221 12.61 0.76 -10.52
N PHE A 222 12.84 1.11 -9.25
CA PHE A 222 14.17 1.11 -8.64
C PHE A 222 14.77 -0.28 -8.57
N SER A 223 13.97 -1.33 -8.39
CA SER A 223 14.46 -2.72 -8.39
C SER A 223 14.99 -3.19 -9.76
N PHE A 224 14.63 -2.50 -10.86
CA PHE A 224 15.11 -2.79 -12.21
C PHE A 224 16.20 -1.85 -12.70
N THR A 225 16.57 -0.85 -11.90
CA THR A 225 17.55 0.17 -12.28
C THR A 225 18.75 0.11 -11.36
N GLU A 226 19.93 0.34 -11.92
CA GLU A 226 21.17 0.49 -11.14
C GLU A 226 21.24 1.89 -10.50
N ILE A 227 20.22 2.24 -9.70
CA ILE A 227 20.12 3.58 -9.09
C ILE A 227 21.29 3.87 -8.16
N GLU A 228 21.87 2.82 -7.55
CA GLU A 228 23.03 2.91 -6.68
C GLU A 228 24.28 3.47 -7.38
N SER A 229 24.39 3.29 -8.71
CA SER A 229 25.48 3.84 -9.53
C SER A 229 25.23 5.29 -9.97
N ASN A 230 24.05 5.86 -9.68
CA ASN A 230 23.68 7.22 -10.10
C ASN A 230 24.24 8.27 -9.13
N HIS A 231 25.43 8.77 -9.39
CA HIS A 231 26.11 9.80 -8.57
C HIS A 231 25.37 11.14 -8.48
N ILE A 232 24.32 11.39 -9.28
CA ILE A 232 23.50 12.60 -9.17
C ILE A 232 22.46 12.40 -8.07
N TYR A 233 21.88 11.21 -7.96
CA TYR A 233 20.85 10.89 -6.97
C TYR A 233 21.43 10.37 -5.66
N ILE A 234 22.50 9.58 -5.72
CA ILE A 234 23.18 9.00 -4.55
C ILE A 234 24.49 9.73 -4.27
N PHE A 235 24.65 10.17 -3.04
CA PHE A 235 25.84 10.83 -2.54
C PHE A 235 26.30 10.19 -1.22
N ASN A 236 27.48 9.57 -1.22
CA ASN A 236 28.03 8.85 -0.06
C ASN A 236 27.08 7.79 0.56
N GLY A 237 26.35 7.04 -0.28
CA GLY A 237 25.43 5.99 0.16
C GLY A 237 24.03 6.50 0.59
N HIS A 238 23.80 7.79 0.59
CA HIS A 238 22.55 8.46 0.91
C HIS A 238 21.92 9.15 -0.29
N VAL A 239 20.65 9.48 -0.21
CA VAL A 239 20.02 10.37 -1.21
C VAL A 239 20.71 11.73 -1.15
N ALA A 240 21.06 12.26 -2.30
CA ALA A 240 21.83 13.50 -2.37
C ALA A 240 21.08 14.68 -1.69
N PRO A 241 21.78 15.51 -0.88
CA PRO A 241 21.16 16.52 -0.02
C PRO A 241 20.22 17.49 -0.74
N TRP A 242 20.49 17.80 -2.00
CA TRP A 242 19.61 18.68 -2.79
C TRP A 242 18.26 18.06 -3.10
N PHE A 243 18.17 16.73 -3.32
CA PHE A 243 16.88 16.03 -3.47
C PHE A 243 16.11 16.03 -2.16
N ILE A 244 16.78 15.75 -1.02
CA ILE A 244 16.16 15.79 0.29
C ILE A 244 15.61 17.19 0.60
N PHE A 245 16.41 18.25 0.35
CA PHE A 245 15.97 19.63 0.55
C PHE A 245 14.73 19.96 -0.27
N PHE A 246 14.72 19.62 -1.58
CA PHE A 246 13.55 19.83 -2.42
C PHE A 246 12.35 19.02 -1.96
N ALA A 247 12.54 17.74 -1.60
CA ALA A 247 11.47 16.88 -1.13
C ALA A 247 10.84 17.41 0.17
N VAL A 248 11.64 17.80 1.16
CA VAL A 248 11.13 18.40 2.40
C VAL A 248 10.34 19.69 2.11
N TYR A 249 10.91 20.60 1.31
CA TYR A 249 10.23 21.84 0.94
C TYR A 249 8.88 21.57 0.24
N ALA A 250 8.86 20.67 -0.73
CA ALA A 250 7.67 20.36 -1.51
C ALA A 250 6.61 19.61 -0.68
N VAL A 251 7.03 18.69 0.22
CA VAL A 251 6.13 18.03 1.17
C VAL A 251 5.45 19.05 2.09
N LEU A 252 6.19 19.98 2.67
CA LEU A 252 5.63 21.04 3.53
C LEU A 252 4.61 21.91 2.76
N LYS A 253 4.91 22.24 1.50
CA LYS A 253 4.00 23.00 0.63
C LYS A 253 2.77 22.18 0.23
N GLY A 254 2.95 20.89 -0.11
CA GLY A 254 1.88 19.98 -0.48
C GLY A 254 0.90 19.75 0.68
N PHE A 255 1.39 19.51 1.89
CA PHE A 255 0.54 19.40 3.09
C PHE A 255 -0.22 20.70 3.39
N LYS A 256 0.40 21.86 3.19
CA LYS A 256 -0.30 23.14 3.35
C LYS A 256 -1.45 23.27 2.35
N SER A 257 -1.27 22.87 1.10
CA SER A 257 -2.31 22.85 0.07
C SER A 257 -3.45 21.90 0.44
N ILE A 258 -3.14 20.66 0.82
CA ILE A 258 -4.16 19.66 1.23
C ILE A 258 -4.91 20.11 2.50
N ASN A 259 -4.25 20.78 3.43
CA ASN A 259 -4.91 21.29 4.64
C ASN A 259 -5.88 22.43 4.40
N GLN A 260 -5.77 23.15 3.29
CA GLN A 260 -6.71 24.22 2.89
C GLN A 260 -8.01 23.68 2.27
N ILE A 261 -8.08 22.38 2.01
CA ILE A 261 -9.31 21.71 1.55
C ILE A 261 -10.34 21.75 2.68
N LYS A 262 -11.45 22.46 2.43
CA LYS A 262 -12.58 22.57 3.35
C LYS A 262 -13.52 21.38 3.26
#